data_2843c0e7458b99735c991f06da65c5df
#
_entry.id   2843c0e7458b99735c991f06da65c5df
#
_cell.length_a   1.000
_cell.length_b   1.000
_cell.length_c   1.000
_cell.angle_alpha   90.00
_cell.angle_beta   90.00
_cell.angle_gamma   90.00
#
_symmetry.space_group_name_H-M   'P 1'
#
loop_
_entity.id
_entity.type
_entity.pdbx_description
1 polymer ?
#
loop_
_entity_poly.entity_id
_entity_poly.type
_entity_poly.pdbx_seq_one_letter_code
_entity_poly.pdbx_strand_id
1 'polypeptide(L)'
;MPVARILFVLPLPEPFDYAVPEGMDVRVGSYVTAPLGQTERLGVVWDLLGDEVAAGRELKPVLSVYDVPPMPAAMREFIGWAAKYTVAHPGHVLGM
;
A
#
# COMPACT_ATOMS: atom_id res chain seq x y z
N MET A 1 -7.13 -15.38 0.81
CA MET A 1 -7.24 -13.93 0.53
C MET A 1 -5.91 -13.41 0.02
N PRO A 2 -5.90 -12.60 -1.03
CA PRO A 2 -4.66 -11.95 -1.46
C PRO A 2 -4.17 -10.95 -0.41
N VAL A 3 -2.89 -10.62 -0.50
CA VAL A 3 -2.24 -9.69 0.41
C VAL A 3 -1.88 -8.44 -0.37
N ALA A 4 -2.25 -7.27 0.15
CA ALA A 4 -1.89 -5.98 -0.43
C ALA A 4 -0.74 -5.39 0.36
N ARG A 5 0.35 -5.06 -0.33
CA ARG A 5 1.46 -4.32 0.25
C ARG A 5 1.17 -2.84 0.05
N ILE A 6 0.99 -2.10 1.14
CA ILE A 6 0.51 -0.72 1.12
C ILE A 6 1.62 0.23 1.55
N LEU A 7 1.84 1.25 0.72
CA LEU A 7 2.73 2.35 1.03
C LEU A 7 1.89 3.53 1.52
N PHE A 8 2.07 3.91 2.77
CA PHE A 8 1.33 5.02 3.37
C PHE A 8 1.96 6.38 3.05
N VAL A 9 1.14 7.42 3.13
CA VAL A 9 1.57 8.81 2.92
C VAL A 9 2.27 9.35 4.18
N LEU A 10 3.16 8.53 4.75
CA LEU A 10 3.89 8.83 5.96
C LEU A 10 5.34 8.35 5.78
N PRO A 11 6.32 8.99 6.45
CA PRO A 11 7.72 8.60 6.34
C PRO A 11 8.02 7.31 7.11
N LEU A 12 7.45 6.20 6.67
CA LEU A 12 7.66 4.89 7.26
C LEU A 12 8.79 4.16 6.53
N PRO A 13 9.59 3.34 7.23
CA PRO A 13 10.75 2.69 6.63
C PRO A 13 10.38 1.65 5.57
N GLU A 14 9.24 1.01 5.70
CA GLU A 14 8.81 -0.05 4.80
C GLU A 14 7.30 -0.02 4.60
N PRO A 15 6.79 -0.55 3.46
CA PRO A 15 5.36 -0.78 3.30
C PRO A 15 4.86 -1.83 4.29
N PHE A 16 3.57 -1.80 4.56
CA PHE A 16 2.91 -2.78 5.42
C PHE A 16 2.00 -3.69 4.59
N ASP A 17 1.86 -4.93 5.03
CA ASP A 17 1.02 -5.92 4.36
C ASP A 17 -0.35 -6.02 5.06
N TYR A 18 -1.41 -6.06 4.23
CA TYR A 18 -2.79 -6.17 4.70
C TYR A 18 -3.53 -7.23 3.89
N ALA A 19 -4.52 -7.85 4.51
CA ALA A 19 -5.40 -8.78 3.80
C ALA A 19 -6.39 -8.00 2.93
N VAL A 20 -6.63 -8.47 1.72
CA VAL A 20 -7.65 -7.91 0.84
C VAL A 20 -8.96 -8.67 1.10
N PRO A 21 -10.00 -8.03 1.65
CA PRO A 21 -11.27 -8.70 1.92
C PRO A 21 -11.91 -9.21 0.63
N GLU A 22 -12.64 -10.31 0.76
CA GLU A 22 -13.39 -10.88 -0.36
C GLU A 22 -14.38 -9.86 -0.88
N GLY A 23 -14.48 -9.74 -2.21
CA GLY A 23 -15.37 -8.80 -2.86
C GLY A 23 -14.81 -7.40 -3.05
N MET A 24 -13.63 -7.10 -2.49
CA MET A 24 -12.99 -5.80 -2.68
C MET A 24 -12.08 -5.84 -3.91
N ASP A 25 -12.34 -4.96 -4.87
CA ASP A 25 -11.55 -4.87 -6.11
C ASP A 25 -10.34 -3.97 -5.90
N VAL A 26 -9.23 -4.56 -5.48
CA VAL A 26 -7.98 -3.85 -5.21
C VAL A 26 -6.96 -4.23 -6.27
N ARG A 27 -6.31 -3.22 -6.85
CA ARG A 27 -5.27 -3.40 -7.88
C ARG A 27 -4.00 -2.69 -7.44
N VAL A 28 -2.87 -3.05 -8.05
CA VAL A 28 -1.62 -2.32 -7.85
C VAL A 28 -1.84 -0.88 -8.31
N GLY A 29 -1.55 0.07 -7.44
CA GLY A 29 -1.80 1.49 -7.67
C GLY A 29 -3.11 2.00 -7.08
N SER A 30 -3.99 1.13 -6.60
CA SER A 30 -5.24 1.57 -5.98
C SER A 30 -4.98 2.42 -4.74
N TYR A 31 -5.82 3.45 -4.55
CA TYR A 31 -5.80 4.26 -3.34
C TYR A 31 -6.76 3.63 -2.34
N VAL A 32 -6.26 3.36 -1.15
CA VAL A 32 -7.02 2.63 -0.13
C VAL A 32 -6.85 3.27 1.23
N THR A 33 -7.74 2.93 2.16
CA THR A 33 -7.51 3.18 3.57
C THR A 33 -7.27 1.86 4.28
N ALA A 34 -6.39 1.87 5.24
CA ALA A 34 -6.07 0.70 6.04
C ALA A 34 -5.77 1.11 7.48
N PRO A 35 -5.98 0.20 8.44
CA PRO A 35 -5.69 0.54 9.83
C PRO A 35 -4.19 0.62 10.07
N LEU A 36 -3.77 1.68 10.76
CA LEU A 36 -2.38 1.85 11.18
C LEU A 36 -2.41 2.25 12.65
N GLY A 37 -2.06 1.32 13.53
CA GLY A 37 -2.28 1.50 14.95
C GLY A 37 -3.77 1.58 15.26
N GLN A 38 -4.21 2.66 15.88
CA GLN A 38 -5.62 2.89 16.22
C GLN A 38 -6.32 3.85 15.27
N THR A 39 -5.68 4.19 14.14
CA THR A 39 -6.23 5.13 13.17
C THR A 39 -6.30 4.49 11.80
N GLU A 40 -7.10 5.11 10.91
CA GLU A 40 -7.13 4.76 9.50
C GLU A 40 -6.25 5.74 8.74
N ARG A 41 -5.50 5.23 7.76
CA ARG A 41 -4.60 6.06 6.96
C ARG A 41 -4.78 5.76 5.48
N LEU A 42 -4.62 6.80 4.66
CA LEU A 42 -4.59 6.68 3.22
C LEU A 42 -3.26 6.09 2.77
N GLY A 43 -3.32 5.15 1.84
CA GLY A 43 -2.13 4.58 1.23
C GLY A 43 -2.39 4.16 -0.20
N VAL A 44 -1.33 3.70 -0.85
CA VAL A 44 -1.37 3.21 -2.23
C VAL A 44 -0.93 1.76 -2.21
N VAL A 45 -1.66 0.91 -2.93
CA VAL A 45 -1.28 -0.49 -3.09
C VAL A 45 -0.04 -0.55 -3.96
N TRP A 46 1.08 -0.94 -3.36
CA TRP A 46 2.37 -1.00 -4.04
C TRP A 46 2.60 -2.34 -4.72
N ASP A 47 2.05 -3.40 -4.14
CA ASP A 47 2.14 -4.74 -4.70
C ASP A 47 0.96 -5.59 -4.22
N LEU A 48 0.63 -6.63 -4.99
CA LEU A 48 -0.36 -7.63 -4.63
C LEU A 48 0.33 -8.99 -4.56
N LEU A 49 0.16 -9.67 -3.45
CA LEU A 49 0.81 -10.93 -3.16
C LEU A 49 -0.23 -12.04 -2.99
N GLY A 50 0.20 -13.28 -3.20
CA GLY A 50 -0.70 -14.42 -3.09
C GLY A 50 -0.99 -14.83 -1.64
N ASP A 51 -1.92 -15.77 -1.48
CA ASP A 51 -2.36 -16.24 -0.18
C ASP A 51 -1.22 -16.85 0.64
N GLU A 52 -0.22 -17.41 0.00
CA GLU A 52 0.92 -18.04 0.66
C GLU A 52 1.72 -17.06 1.51
N VAL A 53 1.69 -15.79 1.18
CA VAL A 53 2.38 -14.73 1.95
C VAL A 53 1.69 -14.51 3.29
N ALA A 54 0.38 -14.77 3.35
CA ALA A 54 -0.40 -14.62 4.57
C ALA A 54 -0.31 -15.83 5.49
N ALA A 55 0.26 -16.95 5.03
CA ALA A 55 0.29 -18.19 5.79
C ALA A 55 1.01 -17.99 7.14
N GLY A 56 0.32 -18.31 8.24
CA GLY A 56 0.87 -18.15 9.57
C GLY A 56 0.95 -16.71 10.07
N ARG A 57 0.44 -15.74 9.32
CA ARG A 57 0.43 -14.33 9.70
C ARG A 57 -1.00 -13.86 9.95
N GLU A 58 -1.15 -13.02 10.95
CA GLU A 58 -2.44 -12.40 11.26
C GLU A 58 -2.43 -10.98 10.70
N LEU A 59 -3.02 -10.80 9.53
CA LEU A 59 -3.04 -9.51 8.84
C LEU A 59 -4.37 -8.80 9.07
N LYS A 60 -4.30 -7.49 9.31
CA LYS A 60 -5.48 -6.64 9.35
C LYS A 60 -6.00 -6.43 7.94
N PRO A 61 -7.31 -6.24 7.76
CA PRO A 61 -7.88 -6.04 6.42
C PRO A 61 -7.71 -4.61 5.93
N VAL A 62 -7.66 -4.46 4.59
CA VAL A 62 -7.87 -3.17 3.93
C VAL A 62 -9.31 -2.73 4.23
N LEU A 63 -9.50 -1.47 4.60
CA LEU A 63 -10.81 -0.97 5.03
C LEU A 63 -11.68 -0.49 3.87
N SER A 64 -11.11 0.23 2.93
CA SER A 64 -11.85 0.70 1.76
C SER A 64 -10.90 0.94 0.59
N VAL A 65 -11.47 0.95 -0.62
CA VAL A 65 -10.75 1.30 -1.85
C VAL A 65 -11.50 2.46 -2.49
N TYR A 66 -10.75 3.49 -2.92
CA TYR A 66 -11.36 4.65 -3.57
C TYR A 66 -11.67 4.34 -5.03
N ASP A 67 -12.84 4.80 -5.49
CA ASP A 67 -13.29 4.62 -6.86
C ASP A 67 -12.70 5.72 -7.76
N VAL A 68 -11.38 5.66 -7.92
CA VAL A 68 -10.62 6.56 -8.78
C VAL A 68 -9.59 5.73 -9.54
N PRO A 69 -9.05 6.23 -10.67
CA PRO A 69 -8.04 5.50 -11.41
C PRO A 69 -6.82 5.18 -10.53
N PRO A 70 -6.27 3.96 -10.63
CA PRO A 70 -5.07 3.61 -9.88
C PRO A 70 -3.87 4.47 -10.28
N MET A 71 -2.92 4.62 -9.36
CA MET A 71 -1.68 5.34 -9.64
C MET A 71 -0.92 4.63 -10.76
N PRO A 72 -0.51 5.36 -11.81
CA PRO A 72 0.24 4.76 -12.92
C PRO A 72 1.56 4.14 -12.48
N ALA A 73 1.97 3.08 -13.17
CA ALA A 73 3.24 2.41 -12.88
C ALA A 73 4.43 3.37 -12.96
N ALA A 74 4.44 4.28 -13.94
CA ALA A 74 5.51 5.26 -14.08
C ALA A 74 5.64 6.15 -12.86
N MET A 75 4.54 6.56 -12.24
CA MET A 75 4.55 7.36 -11.03
C MET A 75 5.12 6.57 -9.85
N ARG A 76 4.73 5.29 -9.71
CA ARG A 76 5.27 4.42 -8.66
C ARG A 76 6.76 4.21 -8.81
N GLU A 77 7.23 4.02 -10.03
CA GLU A 77 8.66 3.88 -10.33
C GLU A 77 9.43 5.15 -9.98
N PHE A 78 8.87 6.31 -10.31
CA PHE A 78 9.49 7.60 -9.99
C PHE A 78 9.61 7.79 -8.47
N ILE A 79 8.58 7.49 -7.72
CA ILE A 79 8.57 7.62 -6.27
C ILE A 79 9.63 6.69 -5.65
N GLY A 80 9.70 5.44 -6.13
CA GLY A 80 10.70 4.49 -5.67
C GLY A 80 12.12 4.95 -5.99
N TRP A 81 12.32 5.49 -7.20
CA TRP A 81 13.61 6.03 -7.63
C TRP A 81 14.01 7.24 -6.77
N ALA A 82 13.11 8.19 -6.57
CA ALA A 82 13.38 9.38 -5.78
C ALA A 82 13.74 9.03 -4.34
N ALA A 83 13.01 8.09 -3.73
CA ALA A 83 13.31 7.64 -2.38
C ALA A 83 14.71 7.02 -2.28
N LYS A 84 15.10 6.25 -3.29
CA LYS A 84 16.40 5.59 -3.33
C LYS A 84 17.56 6.59 -3.40
N TYR A 85 17.41 7.64 -4.20
CA TYR A 85 18.50 8.58 -4.48
C TYR A 85 18.53 9.79 -3.54
N THR A 86 17.44 10.09 -2.86
CA THR A 86 17.36 11.19 -1.90
C THR A 86 17.47 10.73 -0.45
N VAL A 87 17.62 9.43 -0.22
CA VAL A 87 17.68 8.82 1.11
C VAL A 87 16.41 9.11 1.91
N ALA A 88 15.29 9.38 1.22
CA ALA A 88 13.99 9.56 1.84
C ALA A 88 13.21 8.25 1.83
N HIS A 89 12.30 8.08 2.80
CA HIS A 89 11.39 6.92 2.76
C HIS A 89 10.37 7.11 1.65
N PRO A 90 9.95 6.03 0.94
CA PRO A 90 8.96 6.16 -0.14
C PRO A 90 7.66 6.84 0.28
N GLY A 91 7.19 6.61 1.51
CA GLY A 91 5.99 7.27 2.02
C GLY A 91 6.16 8.77 2.13
N HIS A 92 7.36 9.24 2.47
CA HIS A 92 7.67 10.67 2.55
C HIS A 92 7.63 11.30 1.14
N VAL A 93 8.24 10.63 0.16
CA VAL A 93 8.23 11.12 -1.23
C VAL A 93 6.80 11.18 -1.75
N LEU A 94 5.99 10.17 -1.44
CA LEU A 94 4.58 10.12 -1.84
C LEU A 94 3.78 11.29 -1.24
N GLY A 95 4.14 11.74 -0.04
CA GLY A 95 3.46 12.82 0.67
C GLY A 95 3.90 14.23 0.29
N MET A 96 4.87 14.38 -0.60
CA MET A 96 5.34 15.70 -1.04
C MET A 96 4.30 16.48 -1.84
#